data_f60b21fcc0703e97e1a5513f35a1d72e
#
_entry.id   f60b21fcc0703e97e1a5513f35a1d72e
#
_cell.length_a   1.000
_cell.length_b   1.000
_cell.length_c   1.000
_cell.angle_alpha   90.00
_cell.angle_beta   90.00
_cell.angle_gamma   90.00
#
_symmetry.space_group_name_H-M   'P 1'
#
loop_
_entity.id
_entity.type
_entity.pdbx_description
1 polymer ?
#
loop_
_entity_poly.entity_id
_entity_poly.type
_entity_poly.pdbx_seq_one_letter_code
_entity_poly.pdbx_strand_id
1 'polypeptide(L)'
;EWEREFLKSTSANMDMMLGAFVDVYFRDKAGELKERTIKNKRYMIEAHVLPYFENKQMNEINPSDIIQWQNAIRAKGYSQTYLRMVQNQITALFTHASNIYNLNNNPCKKVKKMGKSDADKLNFWTKDEYDCFISGIDRESKYYVIFEILFWTGCREGEMLALTKEDVDFENNQISITKTYYRTERRDIITTPKTEQSVRVIDIPQFLTKEIEMYVNRCYGLPDNERLFPIVAEA
;
A
#
# COMPACT_ATOMS: atom_id res chain seq x y z
N GLU A 1 17.95 24.83 -15.97
CA GLU A 1 18.31 24.73 -17.42
C GLU A 1 19.54 23.84 -17.58
N TRP A 2 20.67 24.12 -16.93
CA TRP A 2 21.90 23.33 -16.92
C TRP A 2 21.70 21.87 -16.46
N GLU A 3 20.90 21.66 -15.42
CA GLU A 3 20.58 20.33 -14.90
C GLU A 3 19.75 19.49 -15.92
N ARG A 4 18.85 20.12 -16.68
CA ARG A 4 18.14 19.48 -17.79
C ARG A 4 19.03 19.16 -18.99
N GLU A 5 20.01 20.02 -19.30
CA GLU A 5 20.97 19.78 -20.38
C GLU A 5 21.98 18.70 -19.98
N PHE A 6 22.46 18.72 -18.73
CA PHE A 6 23.33 17.66 -18.18
C PHE A 6 22.61 16.30 -18.20
N LEU A 7 21.36 16.22 -17.76
CA LEU A 7 20.55 15.01 -17.82
C LEU A 7 20.29 14.54 -19.26
N LYS A 8 20.11 15.45 -20.21
CA LYS A 8 20.00 15.12 -21.64
C LYS A 8 21.30 14.62 -22.24
N SER A 9 22.43 15.19 -21.88
CA SER A 9 23.74 14.75 -22.39
C SER A 9 24.17 13.41 -21.78
N THR A 10 23.81 13.14 -20.52
CA THR A 10 24.11 11.88 -19.82
C THR A 10 23.14 10.77 -20.22
N SER A 11 21.93 11.12 -20.70
CA SER A 11 20.90 10.14 -21.11
C SER A 11 21.28 9.34 -22.37
N ALA A 12 22.15 9.84 -23.20
CA ALA A 12 22.51 9.16 -24.43
C ALA A 12 23.23 7.81 -24.22
N ASN A 13 23.95 7.64 -23.09
CA ASN A 13 24.69 6.42 -22.78
C ASN A 13 24.31 5.78 -21.42
N MET A 14 23.44 6.38 -20.60
CA MET A 14 23.06 5.90 -19.26
C MET A 14 24.26 5.53 -18.37
N ASP A 15 25.32 6.37 -18.41
CA ASP A 15 26.52 6.21 -17.57
C ASP A 15 26.27 6.62 -16.13
N MET A 16 25.02 7.03 -15.83
CA MET A 16 24.59 7.42 -14.49
C MET A 16 24.62 6.22 -13.54
N MET A 17 25.11 6.43 -12.33
CA MET A 17 25.04 5.44 -11.24
C MET A 17 23.59 5.13 -10.89
N LEU A 18 23.28 3.86 -10.57
CA LEU A 18 21.91 3.44 -10.23
C LEU A 18 21.37 4.22 -9.04
N GLY A 19 22.20 4.51 -8.01
CA GLY A 19 21.80 5.34 -6.87
C GLY A 19 21.27 6.71 -7.29
N ALA A 20 22.01 7.42 -8.17
CA ALA A 20 21.57 8.72 -8.70
C ALA A 20 20.29 8.59 -9.57
N PHE A 21 20.17 7.49 -10.35
CA PHE A 21 18.99 7.24 -11.15
C PHE A 21 17.72 6.99 -10.34
N VAL A 22 17.85 6.44 -9.15
CA VAL A 22 16.70 6.25 -8.22
C VAL A 22 16.03 7.59 -7.91
N ASP A 23 16.79 8.65 -7.69
CA ASP A 23 16.24 9.98 -7.43
C ASP A 23 15.57 10.58 -8.66
N VAL A 24 16.14 10.38 -9.86
CA VAL A 24 15.51 10.74 -11.13
C VAL A 24 14.17 10.02 -11.28
N TYR A 25 14.15 8.71 -11.08
CA TYR A 25 12.94 7.89 -11.16
C TYR A 25 11.81 8.42 -10.24
N PHE A 26 12.12 8.74 -8.98
CA PHE A 26 11.11 9.25 -8.06
C PHE A 26 10.67 10.68 -8.38
N ARG A 27 11.54 11.51 -8.91
CA ARG A 27 11.19 12.85 -9.41
C ARG A 27 10.18 12.76 -10.55
N ASP A 28 10.45 11.89 -11.54
CA ASP A 28 9.55 11.67 -12.67
C ASP A 28 8.18 11.10 -12.24
N LYS A 29 8.17 10.28 -11.19
CA LYS A 29 6.96 9.63 -10.66
C LYS A 29 6.21 10.44 -9.60
N ALA A 30 6.69 11.59 -9.19
CA ALA A 30 6.11 12.38 -8.11
C ALA A 30 4.65 12.81 -8.36
N GLY A 31 4.28 13.08 -9.62
CA GLY A 31 2.91 13.43 -10.01
C GLY A 31 1.97 12.24 -10.22
N GLU A 32 2.51 11.02 -10.39
CA GLU A 32 1.71 9.82 -10.70
C GLU A 32 1.43 8.96 -9.46
N LEU A 33 2.31 8.99 -8.47
CA LEU A 33 2.26 8.08 -7.32
C LEU A 33 1.86 8.82 -6.05
N LYS A 34 0.99 8.19 -5.25
CA LYS A 34 0.66 8.68 -3.90
C LYS A 34 1.91 8.62 -3.01
N GLU A 35 2.05 9.57 -2.09
CA GLU A 35 3.19 9.70 -1.16
C GLU A 35 3.57 8.39 -0.47
N ARG A 36 2.58 7.66 0.07
CA ARG A 36 2.80 6.35 0.70
C ARG A 36 3.42 5.32 -0.26
N THR A 37 3.01 5.35 -1.53
CA THR A 37 3.57 4.44 -2.54
C THR A 37 5.04 4.77 -2.83
N ILE A 38 5.37 6.05 -2.91
CA ILE A 38 6.75 6.53 -3.09
C ILE A 38 7.61 6.06 -1.91
N LYS A 39 7.16 6.29 -0.67
CA LYS A 39 7.89 5.86 0.54
C LYS A 39 8.16 4.36 0.57
N ASN A 40 7.12 3.54 0.33
CA ASN A 40 7.26 2.09 0.34
C ASN A 40 8.21 1.59 -0.77
N LYS A 41 8.11 2.15 -1.98
CA LYS A 41 9.01 1.80 -3.08
C LYS A 41 10.44 2.21 -2.77
N ARG A 42 10.65 3.42 -2.26
CA ARG A 42 11.97 3.94 -1.88
C ARG A 42 12.60 3.04 -0.81
N TYR A 43 11.86 2.74 0.25
CA TYR A 43 12.33 1.82 1.29
C TYR A 43 12.79 0.46 0.72
N MET A 44 12.00 -0.17 -0.16
CA MET A 44 12.37 -1.44 -0.77
C MET A 44 13.63 -1.34 -1.65
N ILE A 45 13.77 -0.23 -2.39
CA ILE A 45 14.94 0.01 -3.24
C ILE A 45 16.18 0.22 -2.36
N GLU A 46 16.10 1.06 -1.35
CA GLU A 46 17.18 1.34 -0.41
C GLU A 46 17.62 0.09 0.36
N ALA A 47 16.67 -0.72 0.83
CA ALA A 47 16.97 -1.92 1.62
C ALA A 47 17.49 -3.11 0.80
N HIS A 48 17.10 -3.23 -0.48
CA HIS A 48 17.31 -4.46 -1.25
C HIS A 48 18.01 -4.29 -2.58
N VAL A 49 18.03 -3.11 -3.16
CA VAL A 49 18.63 -2.85 -4.47
C VAL A 49 19.92 -2.05 -4.33
N LEU A 50 19.88 -0.91 -3.64
CA LEU A 50 21.04 -0.02 -3.50
C LEU A 50 22.27 -0.71 -2.89
N PRO A 51 22.17 -1.57 -1.86
CA PRO A 51 23.36 -2.23 -1.30
C PRO A 51 24.19 -3.04 -2.32
N TYR A 52 23.60 -3.36 -3.48
CA TYR A 52 24.26 -4.14 -4.53
C TYR A 52 24.64 -3.33 -5.74
N PHE A 53 23.92 -2.23 -6.02
CA PHE A 53 24.00 -1.55 -7.30
C PHE A 53 24.18 -0.04 -7.22
N GLU A 54 24.17 0.57 -6.04
CA GLU A 54 24.22 2.03 -5.87
C GLU A 54 25.32 2.68 -6.69
N ASN A 55 26.54 2.09 -6.63
CA ASN A 55 27.76 2.60 -7.26
C ASN A 55 28.07 1.89 -8.59
N LYS A 56 27.10 1.24 -9.23
CA LYS A 56 27.23 0.69 -10.58
C LYS A 56 26.54 1.58 -11.59
N GLN A 57 27.16 1.78 -12.75
CA GLN A 57 26.53 2.49 -13.86
C GLN A 57 25.37 1.66 -14.43
N MET A 58 24.28 2.32 -14.79
CA MET A 58 23.06 1.67 -15.30
C MET A 58 23.32 0.81 -16.55
N ASN A 59 24.18 1.27 -17.44
CA ASN A 59 24.55 0.57 -18.68
C ASN A 59 25.49 -0.63 -18.46
N GLU A 60 26.21 -0.69 -17.34
CA GLU A 60 27.13 -1.78 -17.00
C GLU A 60 26.45 -2.94 -16.26
N ILE A 61 25.26 -2.72 -15.69
CA ILE A 61 24.52 -3.76 -15.01
C ILE A 61 23.98 -4.75 -16.03
N ASN A 62 24.46 -5.98 -15.94
CA ASN A 62 24.15 -7.05 -16.89
C ASN A 62 23.23 -8.13 -16.29
N PRO A 63 22.67 -9.05 -17.09
CA PRO A 63 21.80 -10.11 -16.60
C PRO A 63 22.43 -11.02 -15.53
N SER A 64 23.75 -11.25 -15.58
CA SER A 64 24.46 -12.04 -14.57
C SER A 64 24.45 -11.36 -13.21
N ASP A 65 24.63 -10.03 -13.17
CA ASP A 65 24.53 -9.23 -11.95
C ASP A 65 23.14 -9.36 -11.30
N ILE A 66 22.08 -9.32 -12.14
CA ILE A 66 20.71 -9.49 -11.65
C ILE A 66 20.50 -10.90 -11.07
N ILE A 67 21.04 -11.95 -11.68
CA ILE A 67 20.95 -13.32 -11.19
C ILE A 67 21.67 -13.45 -9.84
N GLN A 68 22.88 -12.92 -9.72
CA GLN A 68 23.65 -12.94 -8.47
C GLN A 68 22.89 -12.22 -7.34
N TRP A 69 22.35 -11.02 -7.64
CA TRP A 69 21.50 -10.30 -6.71
C TRP A 69 20.26 -11.10 -6.31
N GLN A 70 19.55 -11.71 -7.26
CA GLN A 70 18.38 -12.55 -6.96
C GLN A 70 18.74 -13.69 -6.00
N ASN A 71 19.89 -14.33 -6.21
CA ASN A 71 20.33 -15.43 -5.34
C ASN A 71 20.62 -14.92 -3.92
N ALA A 72 21.27 -13.77 -3.78
CA ALA A 72 21.52 -13.14 -2.48
C ALA A 72 20.23 -12.75 -1.76
N ILE A 73 19.23 -12.24 -2.48
CA ILE A 73 17.94 -11.88 -1.88
C ILE A 73 17.14 -13.13 -1.49
N ARG A 74 17.15 -14.20 -2.31
CA ARG A 74 16.51 -15.48 -1.96
C ARG A 74 17.11 -16.11 -0.71
N ALA A 75 18.41 -16.02 -0.54
CA ALA A 75 19.11 -16.56 0.65
C ALA A 75 18.65 -15.92 1.97
N LYS A 76 17.99 -14.74 1.93
CA LYS A 76 17.44 -14.09 3.11
C LYS A 76 16.13 -14.73 3.64
N GLY A 77 15.57 -15.73 2.94
CA GLY A 77 14.40 -16.47 3.41
C GLY A 77 13.06 -15.76 3.33
N TYR A 78 12.95 -14.71 2.52
CA TYR A 78 11.69 -13.96 2.36
C TYR A 78 10.60 -14.80 1.67
N SER A 79 9.32 -14.45 1.93
CA SER A 79 8.18 -15.09 1.26
C SER A 79 8.21 -14.86 -0.27
N GLN A 80 7.55 -15.76 -1.01
CA GLN A 80 7.54 -15.69 -2.48
C GLN A 80 6.91 -14.41 -3.01
N THR A 81 5.87 -13.90 -2.33
CA THR A 81 5.21 -12.64 -2.67
C THR A 81 6.12 -11.44 -2.40
N TYR A 82 6.84 -11.44 -1.27
CA TYR A 82 7.79 -10.38 -0.97
C TYR A 82 8.97 -10.35 -1.95
N LEU A 83 9.53 -11.52 -2.30
CA LEU A 83 10.56 -11.63 -3.34
C LEU A 83 10.07 -11.03 -4.66
N ARG A 84 8.81 -11.26 -5.04
CA ARG A 84 8.20 -10.66 -6.23
C ARG A 84 8.08 -9.15 -6.11
N MET A 85 7.70 -8.64 -4.95
CA MET A 85 7.62 -7.18 -4.70
C MET A 85 8.98 -6.51 -4.85
N VAL A 86 10.03 -7.09 -4.27
CA VAL A 86 11.42 -6.59 -4.39
C VAL A 86 11.89 -6.63 -5.85
N GLN A 87 11.65 -7.75 -6.55
CA GLN A 87 11.97 -7.88 -7.98
C GLN A 87 11.29 -6.80 -8.84
N ASN A 88 10.04 -6.48 -8.52
CA ASN A 88 9.30 -5.48 -9.27
C ASN A 88 9.89 -4.08 -9.14
N GLN A 89 10.60 -3.75 -8.03
CA GLN A 89 11.24 -2.44 -7.87
C GLN A 89 12.39 -2.26 -8.87
N ILE A 90 13.33 -3.20 -8.91
CA ILE A 90 14.46 -3.11 -9.85
C ILE A 90 13.97 -3.18 -11.30
N THR A 91 12.96 -4.02 -11.58
CA THR A 91 12.36 -4.10 -12.92
C THR A 91 11.73 -2.77 -13.34
N ALA A 92 11.07 -2.06 -12.42
CA ALA A 92 10.46 -0.76 -12.69
C ALA A 92 11.53 0.31 -13.01
N LEU A 93 12.64 0.34 -12.27
CA LEU A 93 13.77 1.25 -12.54
C LEU A 93 14.32 1.03 -13.96
N PHE A 94 14.67 -0.20 -14.31
CA PHE A 94 15.24 -0.51 -15.62
C PHE A 94 14.23 -0.34 -16.77
N THR A 95 12.95 -0.59 -16.53
CA THR A 95 11.89 -0.33 -17.52
C THR A 95 11.73 1.16 -17.76
N HIS A 96 11.72 1.98 -16.71
CA HIS A 96 11.66 3.43 -16.82
C HIS A 96 12.89 3.98 -17.56
N ALA A 97 14.09 3.50 -17.20
CA ALA A 97 15.33 3.87 -17.89
C ALA A 97 15.29 3.55 -19.39
N SER A 98 14.77 2.37 -19.76
CA SER A 98 14.67 1.98 -21.18
C SER A 98 13.62 2.79 -21.94
N ASN A 99 12.49 3.11 -21.30
CA ASN A 99 11.39 3.78 -22.00
C ASN A 99 11.61 5.29 -22.15
N ILE A 100 12.27 5.92 -21.17
CA ILE A 100 12.38 7.39 -21.09
C ILE A 100 13.79 7.88 -21.37
N TYR A 101 14.81 7.11 -20.96
CA TYR A 101 16.23 7.52 -21.00
C TYR A 101 17.08 6.69 -21.97
N ASN A 102 16.45 5.97 -22.90
CA ASN A 102 17.11 5.23 -23.97
C ASN A 102 18.16 4.20 -23.51
N LEU A 103 17.95 3.57 -22.35
CA LEU A 103 18.80 2.45 -21.93
C LEU A 103 18.59 1.27 -22.90
N ASN A 104 19.58 0.98 -23.73
CA ASN A 104 19.49 0.00 -24.81
C ASN A 104 19.34 -1.45 -24.31
N ASN A 105 19.99 -1.80 -23.21
CA ASN A 105 19.99 -3.14 -22.64
C ASN A 105 19.35 -3.18 -21.25
N ASN A 106 18.07 -3.52 -21.19
CA ASN A 106 17.41 -3.77 -19.92
C ASN A 106 17.73 -5.19 -19.42
N PRO A 107 18.59 -5.36 -18.40
CA PRO A 107 19.01 -6.67 -17.93
C PRO A 107 17.87 -7.49 -17.32
N CYS A 108 16.86 -6.82 -16.76
CA CYS A 108 15.71 -7.46 -16.16
C CYS A 108 14.80 -8.18 -17.16
N LYS A 109 14.83 -7.81 -18.45
CA LYS A 109 14.05 -8.49 -19.52
C LYS A 109 14.58 -9.88 -19.84
N LYS A 110 15.88 -10.13 -19.59
CA LYS A 110 16.57 -11.39 -19.93
C LYS A 110 16.58 -12.39 -18.78
N VAL A 111 16.06 -12.01 -17.61
CA VAL A 111 16.10 -12.83 -16.39
C VAL A 111 14.68 -13.16 -15.92
N LYS A 112 14.48 -14.42 -15.52
CA LYS A 112 13.19 -14.82 -14.91
C LYS A 112 12.98 -14.05 -13.60
N LYS A 113 11.80 -13.48 -13.43
CA LYS A 113 11.46 -12.79 -12.18
C LYS A 113 11.43 -13.77 -11.01
N MET A 114 11.99 -13.38 -9.86
CA MET A 114 11.90 -14.17 -8.65
C MET A 114 10.53 -14.03 -7.98
N GLY A 115 10.17 -15.03 -7.19
CA GLY A 115 8.94 -15.08 -6.42
C GLY A 115 7.67 -15.31 -7.26
N LYS A 116 6.53 -15.38 -6.58
CA LYS A 116 5.20 -15.54 -7.18
C LYS A 116 4.37 -14.27 -7.00
N SER A 117 3.45 -13.99 -7.93
CA SER A 117 2.51 -12.85 -7.83
C SER A 117 1.36 -13.15 -6.90
N ASP A 118 0.96 -14.40 -6.82
CA ASP A 118 -0.21 -14.82 -6.08
C ASP A 118 0.18 -15.22 -4.66
N ALA A 119 -0.58 -14.74 -3.69
CA ALA A 119 -0.51 -15.24 -2.33
C ALA A 119 -1.04 -16.69 -2.29
N ASP A 120 -0.51 -17.49 -1.38
CA ASP A 120 -1.13 -18.77 -1.03
C ASP A 120 -2.57 -18.51 -0.55
N LYS A 121 -3.40 -19.55 -0.46
CA LYS A 121 -4.84 -19.46 -0.16
C LYS A 121 -5.14 -18.38 0.89
N LEU A 122 -6.10 -17.51 0.56
CA LEU A 122 -6.66 -16.57 1.52
C LEU A 122 -7.29 -17.37 2.68
N ASN A 123 -6.79 -17.16 3.87
CA ASN A 123 -7.46 -17.61 5.08
C ASN A 123 -8.63 -16.64 5.35
N PHE A 124 -9.83 -17.17 5.41
CA PHE A 124 -11.02 -16.42 5.83
C PHE A 124 -11.67 -17.18 6.99
N TRP A 125 -12.31 -16.47 7.85
CA TRP A 125 -13.08 -17.07 8.94
C TRP A 125 -14.44 -17.52 8.43
N THR A 126 -14.85 -18.71 8.83
CA THR A 126 -16.23 -19.14 8.71
C THR A 126 -17.09 -18.34 9.69
N LYS A 127 -18.42 -18.38 9.47
CA LYS A 127 -19.32 -17.69 10.40
C LYS A 127 -19.19 -18.22 11.82
N ASP A 128 -19.08 -19.54 12.00
CA ASP A 128 -18.96 -20.17 13.31
C ASP A 128 -17.66 -19.77 14.04
N GLU A 129 -16.55 -19.66 13.30
CA GLU A 129 -15.28 -19.16 13.85
C GLU A 129 -15.39 -17.70 14.27
N TYR A 130 -16.06 -16.87 13.46
CA TYR A 130 -16.32 -15.48 13.79
C TYR A 130 -17.22 -15.35 15.02
N ASP A 131 -18.33 -16.12 15.08
CA ASP A 131 -19.25 -16.11 16.21
C ASP A 131 -18.54 -16.52 17.53
N CYS A 132 -17.65 -17.49 17.47
CA CYS A 132 -16.80 -17.87 18.58
C CYS A 132 -15.87 -16.72 19.01
N PHE A 133 -15.22 -16.07 18.07
CA PHE A 133 -14.32 -14.94 18.32
C PHE A 133 -15.06 -13.76 18.96
N ILE A 134 -16.16 -13.32 18.36
CA ILE A 134 -16.89 -12.13 18.78
C ILE A 134 -17.56 -12.33 20.15
N SER A 135 -17.95 -13.57 20.49
CA SER A 135 -18.53 -13.91 21.79
C SER A 135 -17.57 -13.67 22.96
N GLY A 136 -16.26 -13.66 22.72
CA GLY A 136 -15.22 -13.37 23.70
C GLY A 136 -14.94 -11.88 23.89
N ILE A 137 -15.56 -11.00 23.11
CA ILE A 137 -15.36 -9.55 23.19
C ILE A 137 -16.51 -8.90 23.94
N ASP A 138 -16.17 -8.03 24.89
CA ASP A 138 -17.17 -7.25 25.61
C ASP A 138 -17.98 -6.38 24.63
N ARG A 139 -19.31 -6.53 24.67
CA ARG A 139 -20.25 -5.80 23.80
C ARG A 139 -20.22 -4.29 24.01
N GLU A 140 -19.81 -3.81 25.17
CA GLU A 140 -19.66 -2.38 25.43
C GLU A 140 -18.35 -1.82 24.88
N SER A 141 -17.42 -2.68 24.52
CA SER A 141 -16.16 -2.29 23.92
C SER A 141 -16.34 -1.73 22.51
N LYS A 142 -15.61 -0.65 22.20
CA LYS A 142 -15.50 -0.15 20.81
C LYS A 142 -15.03 -1.23 19.84
N TYR A 143 -14.22 -2.19 20.31
CA TYR A 143 -13.70 -3.27 19.45
C TYR A 143 -14.80 -4.22 19.00
N TYR A 144 -15.84 -4.43 19.80
CA TYR A 144 -17.00 -5.22 19.39
C TYR A 144 -17.65 -4.62 18.15
N VAL A 145 -18.00 -3.35 18.18
CA VAL A 145 -18.64 -2.65 17.05
C VAL A 145 -17.71 -2.59 15.81
N ILE A 146 -16.40 -2.40 16.03
CA ILE A 146 -15.40 -2.40 14.95
C ILE A 146 -15.40 -3.75 14.22
N PHE A 147 -15.33 -4.86 14.95
CA PHE A 147 -15.30 -6.18 14.32
C PHE A 147 -16.62 -6.54 13.65
N GLU A 148 -17.75 -6.15 14.25
CA GLU A 148 -19.07 -6.31 13.62
C GLU A 148 -19.14 -5.54 12.29
N ILE A 149 -18.71 -4.28 12.25
CA ILE A 149 -18.66 -3.50 11.01
C ILE A 149 -17.77 -4.19 9.97
N LEU A 150 -16.54 -4.59 10.34
CA LEU A 150 -15.60 -5.23 9.41
C LEU A 150 -16.16 -6.54 8.85
N PHE A 151 -16.76 -7.36 9.69
CA PHE A 151 -17.30 -8.66 9.28
C PHE A 151 -18.49 -8.53 8.34
N TRP A 152 -19.48 -7.72 8.70
CA TRP A 152 -20.73 -7.62 7.97
C TRP A 152 -20.63 -6.74 6.72
N THR A 153 -19.70 -5.81 6.66
CA THR A 153 -19.55 -4.92 5.49
C THR A 153 -18.44 -5.36 4.54
N GLY A 154 -17.45 -6.12 5.01
CA GLY A 154 -16.24 -6.43 4.25
C GLY A 154 -15.44 -5.19 3.87
N CYS A 155 -15.63 -4.05 4.54
CA CYS A 155 -14.85 -2.86 4.29
C CYS A 155 -13.40 -3.03 4.75
N ARG A 156 -12.48 -2.29 4.15
CA ARG A 156 -11.07 -2.32 4.55
C ARG A 156 -10.89 -1.61 5.90
N GLU A 157 -9.89 -2.05 6.68
CA GLU A 157 -9.56 -1.42 7.97
C GLU A 157 -9.48 0.11 7.88
N GLY A 158 -8.75 0.64 6.90
CA GLY A 158 -8.63 2.09 6.72
C GLY A 158 -9.94 2.78 6.32
N GLU A 159 -10.86 2.11 5.65
CA GLU A 159 -12.21 2.60 5.35
C GLU A 159 -13.03 2.65 6.64
N MET A 160 -13.02 1.58 7.43
CA MET A 160 -13.70 1.53 8.73
C MET A 160 -13.16 2.60 9.70
N LEU A 161 -11.85 2.76 9.82
CA LEU A 161 -11.23 3.77 10.67
C LEU A 161 -11.50 5.21 10.22
N ALA A 162 -11.92 5.42 8.97
CA ALA A 162 -12.29 6.72 8.45
C ALA A 162 -13.76 7.08 8.68
N LEU A 163 -14.61 6.13 9.11
CA LEU A 163 -16.04 6.36 9.30
C LEU A 163 -16.31 7.45 10.32
N THR A 164 -17.27 8.29 10.00
CA THR A 164 -17.87 9.31 10.85
C THR A 164 -19.35 9.01 11.03
N LYS A 165 -20.04 9.70 11.93
CA LYS A 165 -21.47 9.53 12.11
C LYS A 165 -22.25 9.88 10.82
N GLU A 166 -21.80 10.86 10.06
CA GLU A 166 -22.38 11.26 8.77
C GLU A 166 -22.36 10.15 7.70
N ASP A 167 -21.46 9.17 7.84
CA ASP A 167 -21.37 8.06 6.90
C ASP A 167 -22.40 6.95 7.18
N VAL A 168 -23.13 7.00 8.30
CA VAL A 168 -24.10 5.98 8.70
C VAL A 168 -25.51 6.53 8.54
N ASP A 169 -26.27 5.92 7.65
CA ASP A 169 -27.71 6.17 7.52
C ASP A 169 -28.47 5.19 8.43
N PHE A 170 -28.88 5.70 9.59
CA PHE A 170 -29.58 4.92 10.60
C PHE A 170 -31.02 4.58 10.22
N GLU A 171 -31.65 5.37 9.31
CA GLU A 171 -33.01 5.15 8.87
C GLU A 171 -33.09 4.03 7.82
N ASN A 172 -32.15 4.05 6.88
CA ASN A 172 -32.11 3.10 5.76
C ASN A 172 -31.17 1.90 6.01
N ASN A 173 -30.52 1.82 7.18
CA ASN A 173 -29.54 0.78 7.53
C ASN A 173 -28.41 0.67 6.50
N GLN A 174 -27.73 1.79 6.22
CA GLN A 174 -26.68 1.85 5.21
C GLN A 174 -25.41 2.52 5.77
N ILE A 175 -24.25 2.11 5.23
CA ILE A 175 -22.96 2.77 5.48
C ILE A 175 -22.36 3.22 4.15
N SER A 176 -21.99 4.49 4.07
CA SER A 176 -21.32 5.11 2.92
C SER A 176 -19.81 5.03 3.08
N ILE A 177 -19.14 4.33 2.18
CA ILE A 177 -17.68 4.23 2.13
C ILE A 177 -17.16 5.23 1.10
N THR A 178 -16.71 6.39 1.54
CA THR A 178 -16.25 7.50 0.69
C THR A 178 -14.82 7.93 0.95
N LYS A 179 -14.22 7.45 2.04
CA LYS A 179 -12.90 7.88 2.50
C LYS A 179 -12.12 6.73 3.15
N THR A 180 -10.82 6.89 3.27
CA THR A 180 -9.94 5.96 3.94
C THR A 180 -8.93 6.70 4.80
N TYR A 181 -8.65 6.14 5.97
CA TYR A 181 -7.69 6.64 6.93
C TYR A 181 -6.41 5.83 6.90
N TYR A 182 -5.29 6.50 7.07
CA TYR A 182 -4.01 5.89 7.43
C TYR A 182 -3.14 6.89 8.20
N ARG A 183 -2.19 6.38 8.98
CA ARG A 183 -1.21 7.19 9.68
C ARG A 183 0.18 7.03 9.06
N THR A 184 0.90 8.12 8.91
CA THR A 184 2.29 8.13 8.48
C THR A 184 3.04 9.26 9.19
N GLU A 185 4.24 8.98 9.68
CA GLU A 185 5.08 9.96 10.39
C GLU A 185 4.33 10.71 11.51
N ARG A 186 3.50 9.99 12.28
CA ARG A 186 2.64 10.52 13.35
C ARG A 186 1.57 11.53 12.88
N ARG A 187 1.28 11.59 11.56
CA ARG A 187 0.21 12.41 10.99
C ARG A 187 -0.94 11.51 10.55
N ASP A 188 -2.13 11.91 10.96
CA ASP A 188 -3.36 11.26 10.53
C ASP A 188 -3.76 11.82 9.16
N ILE A 189 -4.00 10.95 8.21
CA ILE A 189 -4.32 11.31 6.84
C ILE A 189 -5.62 10.60 6.45
N ILE A 190 -6.60 11.41 6.04
CA ILE A 190 -7.84 10.93 5.44
C ILE A 190 -7.81 11.32 3.96
N THR A 191 -8.02 10.36 3.09
CA THR A 191 -8.05 10.56 1.64
C THR A 191 -9.25 9.87 1.01
N THR A 192 -9.55 10.24 -0.23
CA THR A 192 -10.47 9.47 -1.06
C THR A 192 -9.95 8.04 -1.29
N PRO A 193 -10.81 7.05 -1.50
CA PRO A 193 -10.42 5.69 -1.85
C PRO A 193 -9.50 5.64 -3.08
N LYS A 194 -8.84 4.51 -3.28
CA LYS A 194 -7.82 4.34 -4.33
C LYS A 194 -8.42 4.35 -5.74
N THR A 195 -9.68 3.96 -5.89
CA THR A 195 -10.42 3.91 -7.15
C THR A 195 -11.84 4.42 -6.93
N GLU A 196 -12.47 4.98 -7.97
CA GLU A 196 -13.87 5.41 -7.92
C GLU A 196 -14.82 4.26 -7.54
N GLN A 197 -14.54 3.04 -8.01
CA GLN A 197 -15.31 1.84 -7.66
C GLN A 197 -15.24 1.46 -6.17
N SER A 198 -14.30 2.04 -5.42
CA SER A 198 -14.22 1.84 -3.97
C SER A 198 -15.19 2.72 -3.20
N VAL A 199 -15.74 3.78 -3.83
CA VAL A 199 -16.83 4.58 -3.27
C VAL A 199 -18.12 3.78 -3.45
N ARG A 200 -18.76 3.45 -2.35
CA ARG A 200 -19.95 2.58 -2.34
C ARG A 200 -20.80 2.80 -1.11
N VAL A 201 -22.08 2.48 -1.23
CA VAL A 201 -23.00 2.34 -0.11
C VAL A 201 -23.20 0.85 0.16
N ILE A 202 -23.23 0.45 1.40
CA ILE A 202 -23.37 -0.93 1.85
C ILE A 202 -24.61 -1.02 2.72
N ASP A 203 -25.55 -1.88 2.35
CA ASP A 203 -26.68 -2.24 3.21
C ASP A 203 -26.19 -3.10 4.38
N ILE A 204 -26.57 -2.75 5.59
CA ILE A 204 -26.19 -3.47 6.80
C ILE A 204 -27.43 -4.04 7.53
N PRO A 205 -27.27 -5.14 8.28
CA PRO A 205 -28.36 -5.67 9.09
C PRO A 205 -28.81 -4.66 10.16
N GLN A 206 -30.12 -4.60 10.41
CA GLN A 206 -30.69 -3.67 11.39
C GLN A 206 -30.08 -3.79 12.80
N PHE A 207 -29.67 -5.00 13.21
CA PHE A 207 -29.02 -5.17 14.51
C PHE A 207 -27.71 -4.42 14.57
N LEU A 208 -26.92 -4.41 13.45
CA LEU A 208 -25.65 -3.70 13.39
C LEU A 208 -25.87 -2.18 13.44
N THR A 209 -26.91 -1.68 12.75
CA THR A 209 -27.31 -0.26 12.83
C THR A 209 -27.56 0.15 14.28
N LYS A 210 -28.32 -0.67 15.03
CA LYS A 210 -28.61 -0.42 16.45
C LYS A 210 -27.36 -0.45 17.33
N GLU A 211 -26.43 -1.36 17.08
CA GLU A 211 -25.18 -1.44 17.81
C GLU A 211 -24.28 -0.22 17.56
N ILE A 212 -24.21 0.23 16.31
CA ILE A 212 -23.51 1.48 15.96
C ILE A 212 -24.16 2.67 16.64
N GLU A 213 -25.50 2.76 16.61
CA GLU A 213 -26.25 3.84 17.27
C GLU A 213 -26.00 3.87 18.78
N MET A 214 -26.06 2.72 19.44
CA MET A 214 -25.75 2.61 20.87
C MET A 214 -24.30 3.03 21.17
N TYR A 215 -23.36 2.68 20.32
CA TYR A 215 -21.98 3.11 20.45
C TYR A 215 -21.85 4.63 20.30
N VAL A 216 -22.42 5.20 19.26
CA VAL A 216 -22.41 6.65 18.99
C VAL A 216 -23.00 7.43 20.17
N ASN A 217 -24.13 6.96 20.72
CA ASN A 217 -24.79 7.60 21.87
C ASN A 217 -23.94 7.57 23.15
N ARG A 218 -23.02 6.59 23.28
CA ARG A 218 -22.04 6.55 24.38
C ARG A 218 -20.82 7.46 24.15
N CYS A 219 -20.53 7.82 22.90
CA CYS A 219 -19.45 8.75 22.55
C CYS A 219 -19.89 10.20 22.80
N TYR A 220 -19.93 10.61 24.08
CA TYR A 220 -20.43 11.91 24.47
C TYR A 220 -19.65 13.06 23.81
N GLY A 221 -20.36 13.96 23.08
CA GLY A 221 -19.74 15.13 22.47
C GLY A 221 -18.90 14.88 21.24
N LEU A 222 -18.96 13.68 20.63
CA LEU A 222 -18.29 13.41 19.37
C LEU A 222 -18.96 14.20 18.24
N PRO A 223 -18.24 15.14 17.56
CA PRO A 223 -18.78 15.85 16.42
C PRO A 223 -19.12 14.90 15.26
N ASP A 224 -20.16 15.23 14.50
CA ASP A 224 -20.67 14.34 13.43
C ASP A 224 -19.66 14.06 12.33
N ASN A 225 -18.70 14.96 12.11
CA ASN A 225 -17.61 14.85 11.14
C ASN A 225 -16.33 14.26 11.69
N GLU A 226 -16.26 13.93 12.97
CA GLU A 226 -15.10 13.24 13.54
C GLU A 226 -15.19 11.72 13.39
N ARG A 227 -14.03 11.07 13.36
CA ARG A 227 -13.95 9.61 13.22
C ARG A 227 -14.62 8.92 14.41
N LEU A 228 -15.52 7.98 14.12
CA LEU A 228 -16.19 7.16 15.15
C LEU A 228 -15.17 6.40 16.03
N PHE A 229 -14.06 5.95 15.43
CA PHE A 229 -13.06 5.15 16.10
C PHE A 229 -11.70 5.86 16.05
N PRO A 230 -11.35 6.67 17.06
CA PRO A 230 -10.07 7.38 17.11
C PRO A 230 -8.91 6.44 17.50
N ILE A 231 -8.85 5.28 16.83
CA ILE A 231 -7.75 4.32 16.95
C ILE A 231 -6.68 4.72 15.95
N VAL A 232 -5.45 4.62 16.38
CA VAL A 232 -4.28 4.81 15.55
C VAL A 232 -3.85 3.44 15.02
N ALA A 233 -3.97 3.23 13.72
CA ALA A 233 -3.31 2.11 13.09
C ALA A 233 -1.80 2.40 13.10
N GLU A 234 -1.04 1.73 13.94
CA GLU A 234 0.41 1.74 13.87
C GLU A 234 0.82 0.95 12.62
N ALA A 235 1.60 1.60 11.75
CA ALA A 235 2.11 1.00 10.52
C ALA A 235 3.41 0.23 10.78
#